data_2bd121c861345b3fc4cf4eeb0b663aa8
#
_entry.id   2bd121c861345b3fc4cf4eeb0b663aa8
#
_cell.length_a   1.000
_cell.length_b   1.000
_cell.length_c   1.000
_cell.angle_alpha   90.00
_cell.angle_beta   90.00
_cell.angle_gamma   90.00
#
_symmetry.space_group_name_H-M   'P 1'
#
loop_
_entity.id
_entity.type
_entity.pdbx_description
1 polymer ?
#
loop_
_entity_poly.entity_id
_entity_poly.type
_entity_poly.pdbx_seq_one_letter_code
_entity_poly.pdbx_strand_id
1 'polypeptide(L)'
;MRSKRRIPSLGVRPGLEVGAVVTIRKDMGLMLKKMLVAIDNILKKKQMSENNFSFGIKEYLEIPGMEYQRDIGIIGLDVTVVFKRSGRRIKLRKMKKGKVSKRQIISKEEIIKFMEDKFQTKFI
;
A
#
# COMPACT_ATOMS: atom_id res chain seq x y z
N MET A 1 -7.25 7.70 11.45
CA MET A 1 -7.21 6.49 12.32
C MET A 1 -7.12 6.94 13.76
N ARG A 2 -7.84 6.24 14.66
CA ARG A 2 -7.81 6.56 16.10
C ARG A 2 -7.12 5.46 16.86
N SER A 3 -6.32 5.83 17.87
CA SER A 3 -5.63 4.87 18.74
C SER A 3 -6.63 4.01 19.50
N LYS A 4 -6.39 2.71 19.55
CA LYS A 4 -7.19 1.74 20.33
C LYS A 4 -6.56 1.45 21.71
N ARG A 5 -5.28 1.78 21.88
CA ARG A 5 -4.50 1.47 23.10
C ARG A 5 -3.91 2.74 23.69
N ARG A 6 -3.69 2.72 25.01
CA ARG A 6 -2.92 3.72 25.70
C ARG A 6 -1.44 3.36 25.63
N ILE A 7 -0.61 4.31 25.15
CA ILE A 7 0.86 4.17 25.11
C ILE A 7 1.46 5.37 25.84
N PRO A 8 1.74 5.24 27.16
CA PRO A 8 2.19 6.37 27.99
C PRO A 8 3.49 6.99 27.49
N SER A 9 4.44 6.17 27.00
CA SER A 9 5.73 6.63 26.49
C SER A 9 5.64 7.59 25.30
N LEU A 10 4.55 7.52 24.52
CA LEU A 10 4.29 8.38 23.37
C LEU A 10 3.16 9.40 23.63
N GLY A 11 2.66 9.49 24.86
CA GLY A 11 1.53 10.37 25.20
C GLY A 11 0.20 9.98 24.51
N VAL A 12 0.11 8.78 23.94
CA VAL A 12 -1.06 8.33 23.19
C VAL A 12 -2.13 7.78 24.11
N ARG A 13 -3.31 8.39 24.09
CA ARG A 13 -4.53 7.91 24.79
C ARG A 13 -5.50 7.24 23.80
N PRO A 14 -6.38 6.34 24.28
CA PRO A 14 -7.44 5.78 23.45
C PRO A 14 -8.32 6.88 22.85
N GLY A 15 -8.64 6.75 21.56
CA GLY A 15 -9.44 7.74 20.82
C GLY A 15 -8.64 8.89 20.19
N LEU A 16 -7.35 9.05 20.53
CA LEU A 16 -6.50 10.07 19.90
C LEU A 16 -6.33 9.78 18.40
N GLU A 17 -6.42 10.82 17.59
CA GLU A 17 -6.16 10.72 16.15
C GLU A 17 -4.65 10.64 15.88
N VAL A 18 -4.20 9.49 15.38
CA VAL A 18 -2.77 9.17 15.20
C VAL A 18 -2.34 8.99 13.75
N GLY A 19 -3.27 9.04 12.81
CA GLY A 19 -2.92 8.91 11.40
C GLY A 19 -4.12 8.90 10.47
N ALA A 20 -3.86 8.99 9.19
CA ALA A 20 -4.84 8.91 8.12
C ALA A 20 -4.60 7.69 7.23
N VAL A 21 -5.66 7.14 6.66
CA VAL A 21 -5.61 6.05 5.68
C VAL A 21 -6.52 6.39 4.51
N VAL A 22 -5.98 6.32 3.32
CA VAL A 22 -6.72 6.53 2.08
C VAL A 22 -6.66 5.26 1.23
N THR A 23 -7.80 4.84 0.68
CA THR A 23 -7.86 3.73 -0.27
C THR A 23 -8.19 4.25 -1.65
N ILE A 24 -7.24 4.17 -2.56
CA ILE A 24 -7.37 4.59 -3.96
C ILE A 24 -7.86 3.42 -4.79
N ARG A 25 -8.94 3.60 -5.57
CA ARG A 25 -9.52 2.58 -6.45
C ARG A 25 -9.63 3.02 -7.90
N LYS A 26 -9.53 4.33 -8.17
CA LYS A 26 -9.50 4.90 -9.52
C LYS A 26 -8.09 5.40 -9.81
N ASP A 27 -7.68 5.36 -11.08
CA ASP A 27 -6.39 5.88 -11.56
C ASP A 27 -5.16 5.36 -10.80
N MET A 28 -5.30 4.13 -10.27
CA MET A 28 -4.26 3.49 -9.45
C MET A 28 -2.90 3.43 -10.15
N GLY A 29 -2.90 3.19 -11.47
CA GLY A 29 -1.66 3.04 -12.24
C GLY A 29 -0.83 4.32 -12.28
N LEU A 30 -1.47 5.47 -12.49
CA LEU A 30 -0.80 6.78 -12.51
C LEU A 30 -0.25 7.14 -11.13
N MET A 31 -1.06 6.92 -10.08
CA MET A 31 -0.64 7.21 -8.72
C MET A 31 0.51 6.31 -8.27
N LEU A 32 0.43 5.01 -8.61
CA LEU A 32 1.51 4.07 -8.29
C LEU A 32 2.81 4.44 -9.00
N LYS A 33 2.77 4.87 -10.27
CA LYS A 33 3.96 5.36 -10.98
C LYS A 33 4.62 6.51 -10.25
N LYS A 34 3.86 7.51 -9.82
CA LYS A 34 4.39 8.65 -9.05
C LYS A 34 5.05 8.20 -7.74
N MET A 35 4.42 7.27 -7.01
CA MET A 35 4.96 6.74 -5.76
C MET A 35 6.20 5.87 -5.97
N LEU A 36 6.30 5.15 -7.08
CA LEU A 36 7.48 4.35 -7.42
C LEU A 36 8.67 5.23 -7.81
N VAL A 37 8.43 6.37 -8.47
CA VAL A 37 9.48 7.34 -8.76
C VAL A 37 10.13 7.87 -7.47
N ALA A 38 9.35 8.10 -6.42
CA ALA A 38 9.86 8.53 -5.12
C ALA A 38 10.83 7.54 -4.46
N ILE A 39 10.84 6.28 -4.88
CA ILE A 39 11.75 5.23 -4.39
C ILE A 39 12.70 4.73 -5.49
N ASP A 40 12.96 5.55 -6.51
CA ASP A 40 13.83 5.24 -7.66
C ASP A 40 13.46 3.94 -8.40
N ASN A 41 12.21 3.52 -8.34
CA ASN A 41 11.69 2.25 -8.88
C ASN A 41 12.41 1.00 -8.34
N ILE A 42 12.97 1.06 -7.12
CA ILE A 42 13.67 -0.05 -6.49
C ILE A 42 12.81 -0.66 -5.39
N LEU A 43 12.52 -1.96 -5.48
CA LEU A 43 11.77 -2.72 -4.49
C LEU A 43 12.57 -3.92 -4.00
N LYS A 44 12.44 -4.25 -2.72
CA LYS A 44 13.07 -5.44 -2.13
C LYS A 44 12.14 -6.64 -2.25
N LYS A 45 12.66 -7.80 -2.68
CA LYS A 45 11.89 -9.06 -2.76
C LYS A 45 11.24 -9.46 -1.42
N LYS A 46 11.84 -9.08 -0.29
CA LYS A 46 11.29 -9.31 1.06
C LYS A 46 9.99 -8.55 1.34
N GLN A 47 9.74 -7.45 0.63
CA GLN A 47 8.53 -6.63 0.76
C GLN A 47 7.31 -7.23 0.03
N MET A 48 7.54 -8.30 -0.74
CA MET A 48 6.50 -9.02 -1.49
C MET A 48 5.86 -10.10 -0.64
N SER A 49 4.54 -10.12 -0.63
CA SER A 49 3.71 -11.16 -0.04
C SER A 49 2.73 -11.69 -1.08
N GLU A 50 2.03 -12.76 -0.78
CA GLU A 50 0.94 -13.24 -1.64
C GLU A 50 -0.15 -12.15 -1.76
N ASN A 51 -0.53 -11.84 -2.99
CA ASN A 51 -1.54 -10.83 -3.35
C ASN A 51 -1.22 -9.38 -2.98
N ASN A 52 -0.11 -9.05 -2.33
CA ASN A 52 0.22 -7.69 -1.97
C ASN A 52 1.72 -7.44 -1.86
N PHE A 53 2.09 -6.17 -1.92
CA PHE A 53 3.39 -5.70 -1.45
C PHE A 53 3.24 -4.33 -0.79
N SER A 54 4.22 -3.99 0.05
CA SER A 54 4.22 -2.72 0.77
C SER A 54 5.61 -2.11 0.74
N PHE A 55 5.66 -0.79 0.62
CA PHE A 55 6.89 -0.01 0.72
C PHE A 55 6.62 1.32 1.42
N GLY A 56 7.65 1.89 2.04
CA GLY A 56 7.58 3.18 2.70
C GLY A 56 8.24 4.26 1.85
N ILE A 57 7.66 5.45 1.87
CA ILE A 57 8.25 6.69 1.35
C ILE A 57 8.57 7.54 2.56
N LYS A 58 9.82 8.00 2.67
CA LYS A 58 10.29 8.74 3.84
C LYS A 58 9.62 10.10 3.95
N GLU A 59 9.52 10.79 2.83
CA GLU A 59 8.97 12.13 2.75
C GLU A 59 7.98 12.21 1.60
N TYR A 60 6.80 12.76 1.83
CA TYR A 60 5.81 12.94 0.76
C TYR A 60 6.27 13.90 -0.34
N LEU A 61 7.27 14.73 -0.05
CA LEU A 61 7.89 15.66 -1.01
C LEU A 61 8.66 14.95 -2.14
N GLU A 62 9.11 13.71 -1.91
CA GLU A 62 9.75 12.87 -2.93
C GLU A 62 8.77 12.48 -4.05
N ILE A 63 7.47 12.61 -3.83
CA ILE A 63 6.44 12.26 -4.81
C ILE A 63 6.29 13.41 -5.83
N PRO A 64 6.46 13.14 -7.14
CA PRO A 64 6.32 14.17 -8.16
C PRO A 64 4.96 14.88 -8.13
N GLY A 65 5.00 16.22 -8.07
CA GLY A 65 3.80 17.07 -8.04
C GLY A 65 3.22 17.30 -6.65
N MET A 66 3.95 16.98 -5.59
CA MET A 66 3.60 17.37 -4.22
C MET A 66 4.39 18.62 -3.82
N GLU A 67 3.70 19.58 -3.18
CA GLU A 67 4.27 20.81 -2.66
C GLU A 67 4.29 20.78 -1.13
N TYR A 68 5.25 21.47 -0.55
CA TYR A 68 5.37 21.56 0.91
C TYR A 68 4.18 22.34 1.52
N GLN A 69 3.53 21.72 2.48
CA GLN A 69 2.43 22.33 3.25
C GLN A 69 2.87 22.53 4.69
N ARG A 70 2.88 23.80 5.15
CA ARG A 70 3.30 24.17 6.52
C ARG A 70 2.47 23.49 7.60
N ASP A 71 1.16 23.34 7.37
CA ASP A 71 0.23 22.78 8.35
C ASP A 71 0.45 21.29 8.60
N ILE A 72 1.03 20.59 7.63
CA ILE A 72 1.27 19.14 7.68
C ILE A 72 2.71 18.84 8.11
N GLY A 73 3.67 19.69 7.72
CA GLY A 73 5.08 19.42 7.92
C GLY A 73 5.60 18.27 7.04
N ILE A 74 6.76 17.73 7.38
CA ILE A 74 7.37 16.60 6.66
C ILE A 74 6.87 15.30 7.28
N ILE A 75 6.14 14.50 6.51
CA ILE A 75 5.55 13.23 6.96
C ILE A 75 5.89 12.13 5.96
N GLY A 76 6.31 10.98 6.49
CA GLY A 76 6.43 9.75 5.72
C GLY A 76 5.11 9.03 5.56
N LEU A 77 5.02 8.14 4.57
CA LEU A 77 3.83 7.35 4.31
C LEU A 77 4.17 5.93 3.86
N ASP A 78 3.32 5.00 4.25
CA ASP A 78 3.40 3.60 3.83
C ASP A 78 2.39 3.33 2.71
N VAL A 79 2.87 2.76 1.62
CA VAL A 79 2.05 2.38 0.46
C VAL A 79 1.87 0.87 0.45
N THR A 80 0.64 0.41 0.44
CA THR A 80 0.30 -1.01 0.27
C THR A 80 -0.49 -1.22 -1.00
N VAL A 81 0.04 -2.00 -1.91
CA VAL A 81 -0.61 -2.37 -3.18
C VAL A 81 -1.18 -3.77 -3.06
N VAL A 82 -2.46 -3.92 -3.34
CA VAL A 82 -3.18 -5.20 -3.25
C VAL A 82 -3.65 -5.63 -4.62
N PHE A 83 -3.21 -6.80 -5.06
CA PHE A 83 -3.65 -7.44 -6.30
C PHE A 83 -4.84 -8.36 -6.05
N LYS A 84 -5.78 -8.33 -6.98
CA LYS A 84 -6.99 -9.17 -6.88
C LYS A 84 -7.35 -9.70 -8.27
N ARG A 85 -7.58 -10.99 -8.38
CA ARG A 85 -8.25 -11.57 -9.55
C ARG A 85 -9.76 -11.34 -9.42
N SER A 86 -10.48 -11.35 -10.53
CA SER A 86 -11.95 -11.33 -10.54
C SER A 86 -12.52 -12.50 -9.74
N GLY A 87 -13.77 -12.39 -9.24
CA GLY A 87 -14.43 -13.46 -8.47
C GLY A 87 -14.19 -13.43 -6.95
N ARG A 88 -13.38 -12.51 -6.42
CA ARG A 88 -13.12 -12.42 -4.96
C ARG A 88 -14.34 -12.00 -4.12
N ARG A 89 -15.44 -11.60 -4.75
CA ARG A 89 -16.68 -11.24 -4.07
C ARG A 89 -17.23 -12.36 -3.16
N ILE A 90 -16.96 -13.62 -3.49
CA ILE A 90 -17.36 -14.78 -2.69
C ILE A 90 -16.89 -14.64 -1.23
N LYS A 91 -15.68 -14.13 -1.00
CA LYS A 91 -15.12 -13.89 0.35
C LYS A 91 -15.73 -12.65 1.03
N LEU A 92 -16.13 -11.64 0.24
CA LEU A 92 -16.55 -10.33 0.76
C LEU A 92 -18.06 -10.23 0.99
N ARG A 93 -18.88 -11.05 0.32
CA ARG A 93 -20.34 -11.01 0.45
C ARG A 93 -20.78 -11.32 1.88
N LYS A 94 -21.87 -10.70 2.31
CA LYS A 94 -22.41 -10.84 3.68
C LYS A 94 -23.00 -12.23 3.91
N MET A 95 -23.77 -12.73 2.94
CA MET A 95 -24.45 -14.03 3.00
C MET A 95 -23.70 -15.08 2.19
N LYS A 96 -23.73 -16.34 2.61
CA LYS A 96 -23.12 -17.51 1.95
C LYS A 96 -21.65 -17.24 1.59
N LYS A 97 -20.85 -16.74 2.56
CA LYS A 97 -19.41 -16.56 2.40
C LYS A 97 -18.74 -17.89 2.05
N GLY A 98 -17.88 -17.87 1.04
CA GLY A 98 -17.08 -19.01 0.65
C GLY A 98 -15.58 -18.73 0.79
N LYS A 99 -14.79 -19.78 0.76
CA LYS A 99 -13.32 -19.69 0.70
C LYS A 99 -12.90 -19.42 -0.75
N VAL A 100 -11.89 -18.60 -0.93
CA VAL A 100 -11.23 -18.39 -2.23
C VAL A 100 -10.27 -19.55 -2.46
N SER A 101 -10.33 -20.17 -3.64
CA SER A 101 -9.44 -21.27 -3.97
C SER A 101 -7.97 -20.80 -4.05
N LYS A 102 -7.03 -21.71 -3.77
CA LYS A 102 -5.58 -21.40 -3.87
C LYS A 102 -5.18 -20.95 -5.27
N ARG A 103 -5.85 -21.42 -6.33
CA ARG A 103 -5.62 -21.01 -7.73
C ARG A 103 -5.90 -19.54 -8.01
N GLN A 104 -6.67 -18.85 -7.16
CA GLN A 104 -6.97 -17.42 -7.28
C GLN A 104 -6.01 -16.54 -6.47
N ILE A 105 -5.10 -17.14 -5.74
CA ILE A 105 -4.01 -16.43 -5.06
C ILE A 105 -2.98 -16.05 -6.11
N ILE A 106 -2.51 -14.82 -6.05
CA ILE A 106 -1.45 -14.32 -6.93
C ILE A 106 -0.13 -14.57 -6.24
N SER A 107 0.78 -15.29 -6.89
CA SER A 107 2.09 -15.61 -6.35
C SER A 107 3.00 -14.37 -6.37
N LYS A 108 4.07 -14.42 -5.57
CA LYS A 108 5.09 -13.36 -5.56
C LYS A 108 5.74 -13.18 -6.93
N GLU A 109 5.99 -14.27 -7.62
CA GLU A 109 6.63 -14.27 -8.95
C GLU A 109 5.76 -13.61 -10.01
N GLU A 110 4.45 -13.85 -9.97
CA GLU A 110 3.50 -13.16 -10.86
C GLU A 110 3.48 -11.65 -10.62
N ILE A 111 3.54 -11.23 -9.33
CA ILE A 111 3.58 -9.81 -8.97
C ILE A 111 4.87 -9.17 -9.49
N ILE A 112 6.02 -9.83 -9.29
CA ILE A 112 7.32 -9.35 -9.75
C ILE A 112 7.31 -9.15 -11.26
N LYS A 113 6.93 -10.16 -12.03
CA LYS A 113 6.82 -10.07 -13.51
C LYS A 113 5.90 -8.93 -13.94
N PHE A 114 4.73 -8.81 -13.32
CA PHE A 114 3.80 -7.74 -13.64
C PHE A 114 4.38 -6.34 -13.37
N MET A 115 5.12 -6.18 -12.28
CA MET A 115 5.74 -4.91 -11.91
C MET A 115 6.92 -4.56 -12.83
N GLU A 116 7.72 -5.53 -13.24
CA GLU A 116 8.78 -5.37 -14.24
C GLU A 116 8.22 -4.96 -15.60
N ASP A 117 7.19 -5.66 -16.10
CA ASP A 117 6.59 -5.42 -17.41
C ASP A 117 5.86 -4.07 -17.50
N LYS A 118 5.10 -3.70 -16.48
CA LYS A 118 4.22 -2.51 -16.50
C LYS A 118 4.85 -1.25 -15.94
N PHE A 119 5.72 -1.39 -14.94
CA PHE A 119 6.27 -0.28 -14.18
C PHE A 119 7.80 -0.18 -14.27
N GLN A 120 8.45 -1.15 -14.92
CA GLN A 120 9.91 -1.19 -15.07
C GLN A 120 10.65 -1.11 -13.72
N THR A 121 10.07 -1.74 -12.69
CA THR A 121 10.65 -1.78 -11.35
C THR A 121 11.82 -2.74 -11.29
N LYS A 122 12.87 -2.35 -10.54
CA LYS A 122 14.04 -3.21 -10.26
C LYS A 122 13.86 -3.88 -8.90
N PHE A 123 14.14 -5.17 -8.83
CA PHE A 123 14.05 -5.95 -7.59
C PHE A 123 15.44 -6.34 -7.08
N ILE A 124 15.64 -6.06 -5.79
CA ILE A 124 16.85 -6.41 -5.03
C ILE A 124 16.51 -7.50 -3.99
#